data_b2a2ea21716b2981f5e78dcebcff2051
#
_entry.id   b2a2ea21716b2981f5e78dcebcff2051
#
_cell.length_a   1.000
_cell.length_b   1.000
_cell.length_c   1.000
_cell.angle_alpha   90.00
_cell.angle_beta   90.00
_cell.angle_gamma   90.00
#
_symmetry.space_group_name_H-M   'P 1'
#
loop_
_entity.id
_entity.type
_entity.pdbx_description
1 polymer ?
#
loop_
_entity_poly.entity_id
_entity_poly.type
_entity_poly.pdbx_seq_one_letter_code
_entity_poly.pdbx_strand_id
1 'polypeptide(L)'
;VPGRGRGGEGQVGRGGFLVGRARVTLGGQSVLRAQPAAVERSVNTIRFLAVDAVEKAKSGHPGLPMGCAPLGHVLFDKFLHFNPANHAWFDRDRFVLSAGHGCMLHYALLHLAGYQGVTIDDLKAFQQWGSRTPGHPENFERDGVEVTTGPPGQGFANAVGLTLAEKHLAARFNKPDLAVIDHYTYVILGDGCQMEGVANEAASLAGHWGLGKLIAFYDDNHISIDGSTAIAFTEDVLARYEALGWHTIWVENGNTGYDDIRAAIKEAKEVKDKPTLIKVTTTIGYGSPNKASTHSVHGSALGSKEVEATRKNLSWAHEPFHVPDEVKSYSVVLVELKLQSITALGSPS
;
A
#
# COMPACT_ATOMS: atom_id res chain seq x y z
N VAL A 1 -36.97 -50.46 37.62
CA VAL A 1 -38.18 -50.74 36.83
C VAL A 1 -39.41 -50.50 37.70
N PRO A 2 -40.50 -49.88 37.25
CA PRO A 2 -40.79 -48.95 36.14
C PRO A 2 -41.57 -47.71 36.61
N GLY A 3 -41.82 -46.77 35.69
CA GLY A 3 -42.92 -45.84 35.91
C GLY A 3 -42.94 -44.66 34.93
N ARG A 4 -43.78 -44.75 33.94
CA ARG A 4 -44.14 -43.72 32.94
C ARG A 4 -44.86 -42.52 33.57
N GLY A 5 -44.70 -41.34 32.97
CA GLY A 5 -45.63 -40.21 33.10
C GLY A 5 -45.35 -39.15 32.05
N ARG A 6 -46.31 -38.97 31.11
CA ARG A 6 -46.34 -37.97 30.04
C ARG A 6 -46.86 -36.61 30.58
N GLY A 7 -46.43 -35.52 29.91
CA GLY A 7 -47.36 -34.44 29.61
C GLY A 7 -46.86 -33.05 29.93
N GLY A 8 -46.88 -32.17 28.94
CA GLY A 8 -46.97 -30.73 29.15
C GLY A 8 -46.05 -29.88 28.27
N GLU A 9 -46.50 -29.58 27.06
CA GLU A 9 -45.94 -28.53 26.20
C GLU A 9 -46.12 -27.16 26.85
N GLY A 10 -45.05 -26.39 26.89
CA GLY A 10 -45.07 -24.99 27.23
C GLY A 10 -44.11 -24.23 26.30
N GLN A 11 -44.65 -23.70 25.20
CA GLN A 11 -43.94 -22.75 24.33
C GLN A 11 -43.63 -21.48 25.12
N VAL A 12 -42.35 -21.15 25.24
CA VAL A 12 -41.89 -19.80 25.61
C VAL A 12 -41.16 -19.20 24.40
N GLY A 13 -41.78 -18.17 23.85
CA GLY A 13 -41.36 -17.44 22.68
C GLY A 13 -39.97 -16.81 22.88
N ARG A 14 -39.05 -17.07 21.94
CA ARG A 14 -37.84 -16.33 21.78
C ARG A 14 -38.13 -15.04 21.00
N GLY A 15 -38.20 -13.92 21.70
CA GLY A 15 -38.19 -12.59 21.12
C GLY A 15 -36.82 -12.32 20.52
N GLY A 16 -36.67 -12.51 19.22
CA GLY A 16 -35.48 -12.08 18.49
C GLY A 16 -35.56 -10.57 18.29
N PHE A 17 -34.62 -9.83 18.85
CA PHE A 17 -34.35 -8.44 18.49
C PHE A 17 -33.78 -8.41 17.07
N LEU A 18 -34.65 -8.08 16.10
CA LEU A 18 -34.23 -7.68 14.76
C LEU A 18 -33.66 -6.24 14.83
N VAL A 19 -32.35 -6.10 14.93
CA VAL A 19 -31.67 -4.83 14.64
C VAL A 19 -31.79 -4.60 13.13
N GLY A 20 -32.72 -3.75 12.74
CA GLY A 20 -32.94 -3.34 11.38
C GLY A 20 -31.67 -2.64 10.83
N ARG A 21 -30.99 -3.28 9.92
CA ARG A 21 -29.99 -2.62 9.07
C ARG A 21 -30.73 -1.63 8.18
N ALA A 22 -30.64 -0.35 8.50
CA ALA A 22 -31.07 0.72 7.61
C ALA A 22 -30.21 0.65 6.34
N ARG A 23 -30.83 0.24 5.24
CA ARG A 23 -30.27 0.33 3.90
C ARG A 23 -30.43 1.79 3.46
N VAL A 24 -29.36 2.56 3.50
CA VAL A 24 -29.32 3.87 2.84
C VAL A 24 -29.17 3.59 1.35
N THR A 25 -30.26 3.64 0.61
CA THR A 25 -30.30 3.63 -0.85
C THR A 25 -30.06 5.05 -1.34
N LEU A 26 -28.82 5.39 -1.63
CA LEU A 26 -28.50 6.48 -2.55
C LEU A 26 -28.52 5.90 -3.96
N GLY A 27 -29.50 6.30 -4.75
CA GLY A 27 -29.62 6.07 -6.20
C GLY A 27 -29.04 4.76 -6.75
N GLY A 28 -29.80 3.69 -6.71
CA GLY A 28 -29.84 2.55 -7.64
C GLY A 28 -28.54 1.84 -8.06
N GLN A 29 -27.41 1.99 -7.40
CA GLN A 29 -26.21 1.19 -7.67
C GLN A 29 -25.51 0.81 -6.35
N SER A 30 -25.23 -0.48 -6.20
CA SER A 30 -24.47 -1.03 -5.07
C SER A 30 -23.03 -0.49 -5.11
N VAL A 31 -22.72 0.50 -4.31
CA VAL A 31 -21.41 1.18 -4.20
C VAL A 31 -20.31 0.28 -3.61
N LEU A 32 -20.58 -0.99 -3.31
CA LEU A 32 -19.72 -1.83 -2.45
C LEU A 32 -18.80 -2.83 -3.18
N ARG A 33 -18.80 -2.85 -4.51
CA ARG A 33 -17.73 -3.50 -5.30
C ARG A 33 -17.39 -2.58 -6.46
N ALA A 34 -16.21 -1.95 -6.40
CA ALA A 34 -15.65 -1.32 -7.59
C ALA A 34 -15.63 -2.38 -8.70
N GLN A 35 -16.27 -2.07 -9.84
CA GLN A 35 -16.19 -2.97 -10.99
C GLN A 35 -14.72 -3.14 -11.39
N PRO A 36 -14.29 -4.30 -11.87
CA PRO A 36 -12.89 -4.54 -12.26
C PRO A 36 -12.30 -3.41 -13.15
N ALA A 37 -13.12 -2.88 -14.06
CA ALA A 37 -12.74 -1.76 -14.91
C ALA A 37 -12.46 -0.44 -14.16
N ALA A 38 -13.10 -0.19 -13.02
CA ALA A 38 -12.86 1.01 -12.21
C ALA A 38 -11.53 0.87 -11.41
N VAL A 39 -11.23 -0.33 -10.92
CA VAL A 39 -9.95 -0.62 -10.27
C VAL A 39 -8.81 -0.42 -11.25
N GLU A 40 -8.92 -0.97 -12.45
CA GLU A 40 -7.90 -0.83 -13.49
C GLU A 40 -7.68 0.63 -13.89
N ARG A 41 -8.75 1.43 -14.02
CA ARG A 41 -8.63 2.88 -14.27
C ARG A 41 -7.90 3.60 -13.15
N SER A 42 -8.19 3.29 -11.89
CA SER A 42 -7.49 3.87 -10.75
C SER A 42 -6.00 3.50 -10.76
N VAL A 43 -5.68 2.24 -11.03
CA VAL A 43 -4.30 1.75 -11.14
C VAL A 43 -3.57 2.41 -12.30
N ASN A 44 -4.21 2.53 -13.47
CA ASN A 44 -3.61 3.22 -14.62
C ASN A 44 -3.46 4.72 -14.37
N THR A 45 -4.35 5.35 -13.59
CA THR A 45 -4.15 6.75 -13.14
C THR A 45 -2.85 6.89 -12.35
N ILE A 46 -2.58 5.99 -11.39
CA ILE A 46 -1.31 6.00 -10.64
C ILE A 46 -0.12 5.85 -11.57
N ARG A 47 -0.17 4.89 -12.51
CA ARG A 47 0.89 4.66 -13.49
C ARG A 47 1.19 5.91 -14.32
N PHE A 48 0.14 6.52 -14.89
CA PHE A 48 0.34 7.65 -15.79
C PHE A 48 0.67 8.96 -15.08
N LEU A 49 0.20 9.19 -13.85
CA LEU A 49 0.70 10.31 -13.04
C LEU A 49 2.22 10.21 -12.83
N ALA A 50 2.73 8.99 -12.56
CA ALA A 50 4.16 8.77 -12.39
C ALA A 50 4.93 8.92 -13.71
N VAL A 51 4.45 8.31 -14.78
CA VAL A 51 5.07 8.40 -16.12
C VAL A 51 5.13 9.84 -16.60
N ASP A 52 4.01 10.58 -16.50
CA ASP A 52 3.92 11.97 -16.98
C ASP A 52 4.83 12.90 -16.16
N ALA A 53 4.93 12.70 -14.85
CA ALA A 53 5.82 13.50 -13.99
C ALA A 53 7.29 13.27 -14.34
N VAL A 54 7.71 12.01 -14.46
CA VAL A 54 9.08 11.63 -14.83
C VAL A 54 9.41 12.09 -16.25
N GLU A 55 8.48 11.92 -17.20
CA GLU A 55 8.68 12.38 -18.58
C GLU A 55 8.82 13.90 -18.67
N LYS A 56 8.01 14.64 -17.92
CA LYS A 56 8.09 16.11 -17.86
C LYS A 56 9.38 16.58 -17.23
N ALA A 57 9.82 15.95 -16.13
CA ALA A 57 11.07 16.27 -15.45
C ALA A 57 12.33 15.84 -16.23
N LYS A 58 12.18 14.93 -17.21
CA LYS A 58 13.28 14.22 -17.88
C LYS A 58 14.24 13.52 -16.91
N SER A 59 13.77 13.21 -15.73
CA SER A 59 14.51 12.60 -14.63
C SER A 59 13.55 11.87 -13.70
N GLY A 60 14.01 10.79 -13.07
CA GLY A 60 13.25 10.00 -12.09
C GLY A 60 13.09 8.53 -12.48
N HIS A 61 12.32 7.81 -11.67
CA HIS A 61 12.22 6.35 -11.72
C HIS A 61 10.78 5.92 -11.98
N PRO A 62 10.37 5.70 -13.25
CA PRO A 62 8.99 5.33 -13.57
C PRO A 62 8.69 3.85 -13.36
N GLY A 63 9.71 2.99 -13.38
CA GLY A 63 9.55 1.54 -13.46
C GLY A 63 8.84 0.91 -12.28
N LEU A 64 9.26 1.23 -11.05
CA LEU A 64 8.62 0.75 -9.82
C LEU A 64 7.19 1.25 -9.71
N PRO A 65 6.87 2.55 -9.86
CA PRO A 65 5.48 3.03 -9.86
C PRO A 65 4.57 2.29 -10.84
N MET A 66 5.06 1.96 -12.03
CA MET A 66 4.28 1.23 -13.04
C MET A 66 4.00 -0.22 -12.62
N GLY A 67 4.96 -0.91 -12.01
CA GLY A 67 4.81 -2.29 -11.52
C GLY A 67 3.99 -2.37 -10.24
N CYS A 68 4.29 -1.51 -9.25
CA CYS A 68 3.66 -1.53 -7.94
C CYS A 68 2.33 -0.76 -7.82
N ALA A 69 1.83 -0.14 -8.90
CA ALA A 69 0.55 0.57 -8.85
C ALA A 69 -0.63 -0.28 -8.34
N PRO A 70 -0.79 -1.57 -8.72
CA PRO A 70 -1.83 -2.44 -8.16
C PRO A 70 -1.71 -2.60 -6.64
N LEU A 71 -0.51 -2.88 -6.15
CA LEU A 71 -0.22 -3.03 -4.73
C LEU A 71 -0.55 -1.73 -3.96
N GLY A 72 -0.05 -0.59 -4.45
CA GLY A 72 -0.32 0.72 -3.85
C GLY A 72 -1.81 1.03 -3.81
N HIS A 73 -2.53 0.80 -4.91
CA HIS A 73 -3.98 0.98 -4.98
C HIS A 73 -4.72 0.11 -3.95
N VAL A 74 -4.46 -1.20 -3.93
CA VAL A 74 -5.13 -2.13 -3.00
C VAL A 74 -4.87 -1.76 -1.55
N LEU A 75 -3.64 -1.40 -1.21
CA LEU A 75 -3.26 -1.01 0.15
C LEU A 75 -4.00 0.26 0.58
N PHE A 76 -3.93 1.34 -0.20
CA PHE A 76 -4.55 2.62 0.14
C PHE A 76 -6.08 2.57 0.09
N ASP A 77 -6.65 1.80 -0.83
CA ASP A 77 -8.10 1.63 -0.96
C ASP A 77 -8.70 0.85 0.22
N LYS A 78 -8.13 -0.31 0.57
CA LYS A 78 -8.82 -1.28 1.43
C LYS A 78 -8.25 -1.43 2.84
N PHE A 79 -6.95 -1.18 3.03
CA PHE A 79 -6.29 -1.59 4.27
C PHE A 79 -5.71 -0.44 5.07
N LEU A 80 -5.04 0.50 4.44
CA LEU A 80 -4.36 1.60 5.13
C LEU A 80 -5.37 2.52 5.84
N HIS A 81 -5.24 2.69 7.15
CA HIS A 81 -6.03 3.63 7.95
C HIS A 81 -5.29 4.97 8.02
N PHE A 82 -5.86 5.99 7.42
CA PHE A 82 -5.28 7.33 7.38
C PHE A 82 -6.37 8.40 7.36
N ASN A 83 -6.00 9.61 7.75
CA ASN A 83 -6.87 10.79 7.67
C ASN A 83 -6.12 11.92 6.95
N PRO A 84 -6.43 12.25 5.69
CA PRO A 84 -5.72 13.28 4.95
C PRO A 84 -5.95 14.68 5.50
N ALA A 85 -7.05 14.90 6.24
CA ALA A 85 -7.34 16.18 6.92
C ALA A 85 -6.62 16.30 8.28
N ASN A 86 -6.16 15.19 8.86
CA ASN A 86 -5.36 15.13 10.09
C ASN A 86 -4.21 14.12 9.91
N HIS A 87 -3.24 14.48 9.09
CA HIS A 87 -2.08 13.64 8.80
C HIS A 87 -1.22 13.34 10.04
N ALA A 88 -1.37 14.11 11.11
CA ALA A 88 -0.68 13.92 12.39
C ALA A 88 -1.44 12.99 13.36
N TRP A 89 -2.59 12.44 12.97
CA TRP A 89 -3.33 11.49 13.83
C TRP A 89 -2.40 10.38 14.32
N PHE A 90 -2.29 10.24 15.63
CA PHE A 90 -1.24 9.42 16.25
C PHE A 90 -1.42 7.91 16.00
N ASP A 91 -2.66 7.42 15.87
CA ASP A 91 -2.97 5.99 15.62
C ASP A 91 -3.25 5.69 14.14
N ARG A 92 -2.79 6.55 13.21
CA ARG A 92 -2.81 6.23 11.79
C ARG A 92 -1.84 5.10 11.46
N ASP A 93 -2.18 4.28 10.47
CA ASP A 93 -1.20 3.34 9.91
C ASP A 93 0.00 4.09 9.30
N ARG A 94 1.15 3.45 9.31
CA ARG A 94 2.39 4.00 8.75
C ARG A 94 2.66 3.35 7.39
N PHE A 95 2.86 4.18 6.38
CA PHE A 95 3.31 3.72 5.07
C PHE A 95 4.72 4.21 4.81
N VAL A 96 5.63 3.28 4.49
CA VAL A 96 7.04 3.58 4.18
C VAL A 96 7.37 3.05 2.80
N LEU A 97 7.92 3.89 1.95
CA LEU A 97 8.50 3.47 0.68
C LEU A 97 10.01 3.35 0.85
N SER A 98 10.50 2.16 1.21
CA SER A 98 11.94 1.90 1.37
C SER A 98 12.68 1.97 0.04
N ALA A 99 12.04 1.54 -1.05
CA ALA A 99 12.50 1.79 -2.42
C ALA A 99 12.20 3.24 -2.82
N GLY A 100 12.83 4.19 -2.12
CA GLY A 100 12.51 5.63 -2.17
C GLY A 100 12.64 6.26 -3.55
N HIS A 101 13.44 5.69 -4.45
CA HIS A 101 13.53 6.12 -5.85
C HIS A 101 12.18 6.05 -6.57
N GLY A 102 11.29 5.12 -6.21
CA GLY A 102 9.91 5.02 -6.73
C GLY A 102 8.93 6.04 -6.16
N CYS A 103 9.39 7.18 -5.64
CA CYS A 103 8.60 8.18 -4.92
C CYS A 103 7.34 8.67 -5.64
N MET A 104 7.32 8.64 -6.98
CA MET A 104 6.12 9.00 -7.74
C MET A 104 4.94 8.05 -7.49
N LEU A 105 5.17 6.79 -7.08
CA LEU A 105 4.10 5.94 -6.56
C LEU A 105 3.47 6.56 -5.32
N HIS A 106 4.30 6.96 -4.35
CA HIS A 106 3.84 7.54 -3.10
C HIS A 106 3.10 8.87 -3.33
N TYR A 107 3.68 9.77 -4.12
CA TYR A 107 3.06 11.07 -4.42
C TYR A 107 1.72 10.93 -5.17
N ALA A 108 1.63 10.02 -6.14
CA ALA A 108 0.37 9.75 -6.83
C ALA A 108 -0.70 9.18 -5.87
N LEU A 109 -0.31 8.28 -4.96
CA LEU A 109 -1.20 7.72 -3.94
C LEU A 109 -1.67 8.80 -2.96
N LEU A 110 -0.79 9.66 -2.45
CA LEU A 110 -1.16 10.77 -1.57
C LEU A 110 -2.10 11.76 -2.24
N HIS A 111 -1.83 12.11 -3.52
CA HIS A 111 -2.71 12.96 -4.31
C HIS A 111 -4.12 12.37 -4.44
N LEU A 112 -4.22 11.11 -4.83
CA LEU A 112 -5.49 10.41 -4.99
C LEU A 112 -6.19 10.14 -3.65
N ALA A 113 -5.43 10.00 -2.56
CA ALA A 113 -5.96 9.86 -1.20
C ALA A 113 -6.46 11.19 -0.59
N GLY A 114 -6.34 12.31 -1.30
CA GLY A 114 -6.88 13.60 -0.88
C GLY A 114 -6.01 14.39 0.09
N TYR A 115 -4.72 14.08 0.20
CA TYR A 115 -3.78 14.91 0.96
C TYR A 115 -3.63 16.28 0.27
N GLN A 116 -4.05 17.33 0.92
CA GLN A 116 -4.07 18.69 0.34
C GLN A 116 -2.67 19.24 0.03
N GLY A 117 -1.66 18.73 0.74
CA GLY A 117 -0.27 19.06 0.49
C GLY A 117 0.30 18.50 -0.82
N VAL A 118 -0.42 17.62 -1.54
CA VAL A 118 0.05 16.99 -2.80
C VAL A 118 -0.94 17.26 -3.91
N THR A 119 -0.81 18.41 -4.54
CA THR A 119 -1.68 18.83 -5.66
C THR A 119 -1.18 18.28 -6.99
N ILE A 120 -2.04 18.38 -8.03
CA ILE A 120 -1.63 18.02 -9.39
C ILE A 120 -0.49 18.91 -9.91
N ASP A 121 -0.42 20.18 -9.47
CA ASP A 121 0.65 21.09 -9.85
C ASP A 121 1.97 20.73 -9.15
N ASP A 122 1.93 20.19 -7.93
CA ASP A 122 3.10 19.60 -7.29
C ASP A 122 3.64 18.41 -8.10
N LEU A 123 2.76 17.51 -8.58
CA LEU A 123 3.17 16.39 -9.43
C LEU A 123 3.78 16.87 -10.75
N LYS A 124 3.22 17.92 -11.34
CA LYS A 124 3.78 18.55 -12.56
C LYS A 124 5.13 19.24 -12.32
N ALA A 125 5.44 19.59 -11.06
CA ALA A 125 6.70 20.21 -10.67
C ALA A 125 7.72 19.20 -10.13
N PHE A 126 7.50 17.89 -10.29
CA PHE A 126 8.36 16.83 -9.82
C PHE A 126 9.84 17.09 -10.16
N GLN A 127 10.72 16.99 -9.17
CA GLN A 127 12.17 17.21 -9.27
C GLN A 127 12.59 18.60 -9.81
N GLN A 128 11.70 19.58 -9.82
CA GLN A 128 12.10 20.93 -10.18
C GLN A 128 12.66 21.68 -8.97
N TRP A 129 13.53 22.66 -9.21
CA TRP A 129 14.07 23.48 -8.12
C TRP A 129 12.96 24.15 -7.32
N GLY A 130 13.02 24.03 -6.00
CA GLY A 130 11.99 24.54 -5.09
C GLY A 130 10.68 23.74 -5.07
N SER A 131 10.61 22.61 -5.79
CA SER A 131 9.47 21.72 -5.75
C SER A 131 9.39 20.99 -4.41
N ARG A 132 8.17 20.77 -3.97
CA ARG A 132 7.84 19.97 -2.80
C ARG A 132 7.66 18.47 -3.14
N THR A 133 7.98 18.03 -4.36
CA THR A 133 8.03 16.64 -4.80
C THR A 133 9.43 16.27 -5.27
N PRO A 134 10.39 16.13 -4.33
CA PRO A 134 11.77 15.76 -4.64
C PRO A 134 11.85 14.34 -5.20
N GLY A 135 13.02 13.97 -5.71
CA GLY A 135 13.27 12.66 -6.34
C GLY A 135 13.23 11.45 -5.38
N HIS A 136 13.15 11.70 -4.09
CA HIS A 136 12.96 10.70 -3.03
C HIS A 136 12.00 11.30 -1.99
N PRO A 137 11.22 10.48 -1.25
CA PRO A 137 10.31 11.00 -0.23
C PRO A 137 11.07 11.67 0.91
N GLU A 138 10.63 12.87 1.30
CA GLU A 138 11.19 13.61 2.42
C GLU A 138 10.07 14.03 3.39
N ASN A 139 10.17 13.61 4.65
CA ASN A 139 9.08 13.73 5.62
C ASN A 139 8.80 15.18 6.05
N PHE A 140 9.76 16.09 5.90
CA PHE A 140 9.58 17.50 6.18
C PHE A 140 8.99 18.29 5.00
N GLU A 141 8.96 17.69 3.80
CA GLU A 141 8.41 18.33 2.60
C GLU A 141 6.93 18.03 2.39
N ARG A 142 6.45 16.86 2.85
CA ARG A 142 5.09 16.38 2.55
C ARG A 142 4.40 15.73 3.72
N ASP A 143 3.16 16.16 3.96
CA ASP A 143 2.23 15.43 4.81
C ASP A 143 1.94 14.05 4.23
N GLY A 144 1.92 13.02 5.08
CA GLY A 144 1.72 11.63 4.65
C GLY A 144 3.00 10.88 4.29
N VAL A 145 4.16 11.55 4.29
CA VAL A 145 5.48 10.91 4.19
C VAL A 145 6.01 10.69 5.61
N GLU A 146 6.06 9.44 6.05
CA GLU A 146 6.43 9.09 7.44
C GLU A 146 7.93 9.21 7.70
N VAL A 147 8.75 8.85 6.72
CA VAL A 147 10.22 8.87 6.83
C VAL A 147 10.85 9.32 5.53
N THR A 148 11.96 10.01 5.62
CA THR A 148 12.82 10.32 4.48
C THR A 148 13.55 9.06 4.05
N THR A 149 13.46 8.72 2.76
CA THR A 149 14.12 7.55 2.17
C THR A 149 14.91 7.93 0.93
N GLY A 150 15.80 7.05 0.48
CA GLY A 150 16.68 7.25 -0.67
C GLY A 150 17.69 6.12 -0.73
N PRO A 151 18.64 6.03 0.21
CA PRO A 151 19.50 4.85 0.31
C PRO A 151 18.66 3.59 0.52
N PRO A 152 18.87 2.52 -0.28
CA PRO A 152 18.11 1.29 -0.15
C PRO A 152 18.20 0.68 1.25
N GLY A 153 17.14 0.01 1.70
CA GLY A 153 17.10 -0.68 3.00
C GLY A 153 16.87 0.21 4.23
N GLN A 154 17.21 1.50 4.18
CA GLN A 154 17.03 2.42 5.31
C GLN A 154 15.54 2.55 5.71
N GLY A 155 14.65 2.72 4.73
CA GLY A 155 13.22 2.82 5.00
C GLY A 155 12.65 1.55 5.65
N PHE A 156 13.16 0.38 5.28
CA PHE A 156 12.76 -0.88 5.91
C PHE A 156 13.17 -0.91 7.40
N ALA A 157 14.41 -0.49 7.72
CA ALA A 157 14.86 -0.38 9.10
C ALA A 157 14.03 0.64 9.90
N ASN A 158 13.65 1.77 9.29
CA ASN A 158 12.71 2.73 9.91
C ASN A 158 11.33 2.09 10.17
N ALA A 159 10.81 1.29 9.24
CA ALA A 159 9.53 0.60 9.43
C ALA A 159 9.57 -0.38 10.61
N VAL A 160 10.67 -1.10 10.79
CA VAL A 160 10.91 -1.94 11.98
C VAL A 160 10.88 -1.09 13.25
N GLY A 161 11.55 0.06 13.26
CA GLY A 161 11.56 0.99 14.40
C GLY A 161 10.17 1.56 14.71
N LEU A 162 9.39 1.95 13.70
CA LEU A 162 8.02 2.44 13.86
C LEU A 162 7.10 1.36 14.45
N THR A 163 7.23 0.11 13.98
CA THR A 163 6.43 -1.01 14.53
C THR A 163 6.83 -1.36 15.96
N LEU A 164 8.12 -1.29 16.28
CA LEU A 164 8.59 -1.45 17.67
C LEU A 164 8.02 -0.35 18.56
N ALA A 165 8.00 0.88 18.10
CA ALA A 165 7.41 2.01 18.83
C ALA A 165 5.90 1.80 19.06
N GLU A 166 5.15 1.34 18.07
CA GLU A 166 3.75 0.94 18.21
C GLU A 166 3.59 -0.10 19.31
N LYS A 167 4.32 -1.21 19.24
CA LYS A 167 4.25 -2.30 20.22
C LYS A 167 4.58 -1.83 21.65
N HIS A 168 5.59 -0.96 21.78
CA HIS A 168 5.95 -0.36 23.07
C HIS A 168 4.84 0.55 23.62
N LEU A 169 4.29 1.43 22.79
CA LEU A 169 3.22 2.36 23.18
C LEU A 169 1.92 1.61 23.51
N ALA A 170 1.57 0.60 22.71
CA ALA A 170 0.41 -0.25 22.96
C ALA A 170 0.53 -0.96 24.33
N ALA A 171 1.69 -1.54 24.63
CA ALA A 171 1.94 -2.17 25.93
C ALA A 171 1.85 -1.20 27.11
N ARG A 172 2.15 0.08 26.89
CA ARG A 172 2.13 1.13 27.92
C ARG A 172 0.76 1.76 28.14
N PHE A 173 -0.01 1.98 27.07
CA PHE A 173 -1.23 2.81 27.11
C PHE A 173 -2.52 2.03 26.90
N ASN A 174 -2.51 0.88 26.21
CA ASN A 174 -3.71 0.09 26.01
C ASN A 174 -4.16 -0.58 27.31
N LYS A 175 -5.48 -0.74 27.43
CA LYS A 175 -6.13 -1.48 28.52
C LYS A 175 -6.98 -2.60 27.92
N PRO A 176 -7.43 -3.60 28.69
CA PRO A 176 -8.20 -4.73 28.18
C PRO A 176 -9.46 -4.32 27.41
N ASP A 177 -10.07 -3.19 27.76
CA ASP A 177 -11.30 -2.63 27.22
C ASP A 177 -11.10 -1.38 26.36
N LEU A 178 -9.84 -0.93 26.18
CA LEU A 178 -9.52 0.31 25.48
C LEU A 178 -8.20 0.19 24.73
N ALA A 179 -8.28 0.01 23.42
CA ALA A 179 -7.14 0.09 22.51
C ALA A 179 -6.92 1.55 22.08
N VAL A 180 -5.86 2.19 22.55
CA VAL A 180 -5.47 3.57 22.19
C VAL A 180 -4.48 3.57 21.05
N ILE A 181 -3.62 2.55 20.97
CA ILE A 181 -2.58 2.37 19.96
C ILE A 181 -2.80 1.00 19.28
N ASP A 182 -3.17 1.00 18.00
CA ASP A 182 -3.48 -0.24 17.26
C ASP A 182 -3.20 -0.13 15.76
N HIS A 183 -2.16 0.62 15.37
CA HIS A 183 -1.84 0.82 13.96
C HIS A 183 -0.83 -0.17 13.42
N TYR A 184 -0.92 -0.42 12.11
CA TYR A 184 0.03 -1.22 11.35
C TYR A 184 1.11 -0.34 10.72
N THR A 185 2.25 -0.96 10.42
CA THR A 185 3.28 -0.38 9.56
C THR A 185 3.40 -1.22 8.30
N TYR A 186 3.25 -0.56 7.16
CA TYR A 186 3.38 -1.15 5.83
C TYR A 186 4.61 -0.58 5.15
N VAL A 187 5.42 -1.43 4.52
CA VAL A 187 6.63 -0.99 3.82
C VAL A 187 6.76 -1.67 2.47
N ILE A 188 7.08 -0.90 1.42
CA ILE A 188 7.46 -1.46 0.11
C ILE A 188 8.97 -1.36 -0.05
N LEU A 189 9.60 -2.48 -0.39
CA LEU A 189 11.04 -2.59 -0.62
C LEU A 189 11.32 -3.42 -1.88
N GLY A 190 12.39 -3.13 -2.58
CA GLY A 190 12.80 -3.85 -3.79
C GLY A 190 14.04 -4.71 -3.56
N ASP A 191 14.53 -5.35 -4.62
CA ASP A 191 15.73 -6.19 -4.61
C ASP A 191 16.94 -5.49 -4.00
N GLY A 192 17.20 -4.24 -4.39
CA GLY A 192 18.30 -3.44 -3.83
C GLY A 192 18.20 -3.23 -2.33
N CYS A 193 16.99 -3.09 -1.77
CA CYS A 193 16.81 -3.00 -0.32
C CYS A 193 17.18 -4.31 0.38
N GLN A 194 16.90 -5.45 -0.25
CA GLN A 194 17.20 -6.77 0.28
C GLN A 194 18.69 -7.09 0.31
N MET A 195 19.48 -6.43 -0.54
CA MET A 195 20.95 -6.58 -0.61
C MET A 195 21.69 -5.81 0.50
N GLU A 196 21.03 -4.85 1.15
CA GLU A 196 21.65 -3.99 2.15
C GLU A 196 21.78 -4.67 3.52
N GLY A 197 22.95 -4.52 4.17
CA GLY A 197 23.21 -5.08 5.51
C GLY A 197 22.19 -4.61 6.54
N VAL A 198 21.88 -3.30 6.55
CA VAL A 198 20.92 -2.72 7.51
C VAL A 198 19.54 -3.34 7.42
N ALA A 199 19.09 -3.73 6.22
CA ALA A 199 17.81 -4.41 6.05
C ALA A 199 17.84 -5.81 6.67
N ASN A 200 18.93 -6.55 6.49
CA ASN A 200 19.10 -7.89 7.04
C ASN A 200 19.15 -7.86 8.58
N GLU A 201 19.87 -6.92 9.16
CA GLU A 201 19.95 -6.73 10.61
C GLU A 201 18.59 -6.34 11.19
N ALA A 202 17.88 -5.41 10.57
CA ALA A 202 16.54 -4.98 10.96
C ALA A 202 15.51 -6.13 10.85
N ALA A 203 15.57 -6.95 9.77
CA ALA A 203 14.72 -8.12 9.60
C ALA A 203 14.93 -9.15 10.74
N SER A 204 16.17 -9.42 11.11
CA SER A 204 16.51 -10.29 12.23
C SER A 204 15.89 -9.80 13.55
N LEU A 205 16.02 -8.51 13.85
CA LEU A 205 15.42 -7.92 15.05
C LEU A 205 13.89 -7.97 15.03
N ALA A 206 13.27 -7.69 13.88
CA ALA A 206 11.81 -7.71 13.74
C ALA A 206 11.23 -9.11 14.02
N GLY A 207 11.87 -10.16 13.51
CA GLY A 207 11.50 -11.54 13.78
C GLY A 207 11.70 -11.89 15.26
N HIS A 208 12.86 -11.53 15.83
CA HIS A 208 13.16 -11.76 17.26
C HIS A 208 12.12 -11.12 18.19
N TRP A 209 11.69 -9.90 17.89
CA TRP A 209 10.71 -9.19 18.70
C TRP A 209 9.25 -9.56 18.38
N GLY A 210 9.00 -10.40 17.37
CA GLY A 210 7.66 -10.81 16.98
C GLY A 210 6.77 -9.61 16.65
N LEU A 211 7.20 -8.77 15.68
CA LEU A 211 6.50 -7.53 15.34
C LEU A 211 5.31 -7.80 14.40
N GLY A 212 4.24 -8.38 14.91
CA GLY A 212 3.09 -8.85 14.12
C GLY A 212 2.29 -7.77 13.39
N LYS A 213 2.56 -6.48 13.65
CA LYS A 213 1.94 -5.36 12.91
C LYS A 213 2.85 -4.78 11.82
N LEU A 214 3.98 -5.42 11.54
CA LEU A 214 4.83 -5.10 10.39
C LEU A 214 4.47 -5.97 9.20
N ILE A 215 4.00 -5.35 8.12
CA ILE A 215 3.71 -6.02 6.85
C ILE A 215 4.60 -5.40 5.78
N ALA A 216 5.57 -6.17 5.31
CA ALA A 216 6.52 -5.78 4.29
C ALA A 216 6.14 -6.38 2.93
N PHE A 217 6.16 -5.56 1.88
CA PHE A 217 5.94 -5.98 0.50
C PHE A 217 7.26 -5.94 -0.24
N TYR A 218 7.73 -7.09 -0.68
CA TYR A 218 8.91 -7.20 -1.51
C TYR A 218 8.52 -7.17 -2.99
N ASP A 219 8.86 -6.08 -3.66
CA ASP A 219 8.72 -5.92 -5.12
C ASP A 219 9.78 -6.77 -5.83
N ASP A 220 9.39 -7.99 -6.15
CA ASP A 220 10.20 -9.01 -6.81
C ASP A 220 10.08 -8.85 -8.34
N ASN A 221 10.79 -7.88 -8.88
CA ASN A 221 10.74 -7.57 -10.31
C ASN A 221 11.97 -8.03 -11.09
N HIS A 222 12.96 -8.63 -10.43
CA HIS A 222 14.18 -9.21 -10.99
C HIS A 222 15.12 -8.23 -11.74
N ILE A 223 14.94 -6.91 -11.56
CA ILE A 223 15.75 -5.90 -12.23
C ILE A 223 16.35 -4.93 -11.22
N SER A 224 17.63 -4.65 -11.39
CA SER A 224 18.35 -3.59 -10.70
C SER A 224 18.78 -2.48 -11.67
N ILE A 225 19.60 -1.52 -11.20
CA ILE A 225 20.04 -0.36 -11.99
C ILE A 225 20.71 -0.76 -13.32
N ASP A 226 21.55 -1.80 -13.30
CA ASP A 226 22.38 -2.20 -14.45
C ASP A 226 21.93 -3.48 -15.13
N GLY A 227 20.82 -4.10 -14.70
CA GLY A 227 20.35 -5.33 -15.34
C GLY A 227 19.61 -6.28 -14.42
N SER A 228 19.63 -7.55 -14.77
CA SER A 228 18.99 -8.60 -13.99
C SER A 228 19.64 -8.80 -12.61
N THR A 229 18.84 -9.03 -11.60
CA THR A 229 19.30 -9.42 -10.25
C THR A 229 20.13 -10.71 -10.25
N ALA A 230 19.97 -11.56 -11.27
CA ALA A 230 20.77 -12.80 -11.42
C ALA A 230 22.29 -12.58 -11.42
N ILE A 231 22.76 -11.34 -11.63
CA ILE A 231 24.19 -10.97 -11.58
C ILE A 231 24.72 -11.04 -10.14
N ALA A 232 23.93 -10.65 -9.14
CA ALA A 232 24.40 -10.43 -7.77
C ALA A 232 23.44 -10.87 -6.67
N PHE A 233 22.20 -11.24 -7.01
CA PHE A 233 21.15 -11.53 -6.03
C PHE A 233 20.29 -12.72 -6.48
N THR A 234 20.66 -13.93 -6.00
CA THR A 234 20.07 -15.20 -6.44
C THR A 234 19.56 -16.05 -5.28
N GLU A 235 19.44 -15.47 -4.10
CA GLU A 235 18.99 -16.17 -2.90
C GLU A 235 17.48 -16.41 -2.91
N ASP A 236 17.03 -17.38 -2.10
CA ASP A 236 15.62 -17.53 -1.74
C ASP A 236 15.27 -16.59 -0.59
N VAL A 237 14.71 -15.44 -0.94
CA VAL A 237 14.33 -14.40 0.03
C VAL A 237 13.29 -14.90 1.02
N LEU A 238 12.28 -15.68 0.59
CA LEU A 238 11.27 -16.20 1.50
C LEU A 238 11.88 -17.13 2.54
N ALA A 239 12.70 -18.09 2.11
CA ALA A 239 13.41 -19.00 3.02
C ALA A 239 14.30 -18.26 4.02
N ARG A 240 14.99 -17.17 3.58
CA ARG A 240 15.77 -16.33 4.48
C ARG A 240 14.90 -15.68 5.56
N TYR A 241 13.76 -15.08 5.19
CA TYR A 241 12.86 -14.45 6.15
C TYR A 241 12.20 -15.47 7.08
N GLU A 242 11.84 -16.65 6.61
CA GLU A 242 11.36 -17.75 7.46
C GLU A 242 12.39 -18.15 8.51
N ALA A 243 13.67 -18.26 8.13
CA ALA A 243 14.76 -18.53 9.08
C ALA A 243 14.94 -17.42 10.12
N LEU A 244 14.56 -16.18 9.80
CA LEU A 244 14.53 -15.05 10.73
C LEU A 244 13.26 -15.00 11.59
N GLY A 245 12.34 -15.96 11.46
CA GLY A 245 11.11 -16.03 12.26
C GLY A 245 9.94 -15.21 11.71
N TRP A 246 9.96 -14.84 10.45
CA TRP A 246 8.87 -14.16 9.77
C TRP A 246 7.82 -15.14 9.24
N HIS A 247 6.61 -14.66 9.05
CA HIS A 247 5.61 -15.26 8.18
C HIS A 247 5.84 -14.79 6.75
N THR A 248 5.70 -15.67 5.78
CA THR A 248 5.95 -15.36 4.36
C THR A 248 4.76 -15.73 3.49
N ILE A 249 4.48 -14.91 2.49
CA ILE A 249 3.42 -15.13 1.50
C ILE A 249 4.00 -14.79 0.13
N TRP A 250 3.57 -15.50 -0.91
CA TRP A 250 3.93 -15.19 -2.29
C TRP A 250 2.71 -14.88 -3.13
N VAL A 251 2.69 -13.68 -3.71
CA VAL A 251 1.74 -13.24 -4.73
C VAL A 251 2.45 -13.31 -6.08
N GLU A 252 2.14 -14.33 -6.86
CA GLU A 252 2.81 -14.58 -8.15
C GLU A 252 2.46 -13.56 -9.23
N ASN A 253 1.29 -12.94 -9.17
CA ASN A 253 0.85 -11.91 -10.13
C ASN A 253 0.55 -10.59 -9.43
N GLY A 254 1.57 -9.78 -9.24
CA GLY A 254 1.44 -8.41 -8.71
C GLY A 254 0.91 -7.40 -9.72
N ASN A 255 0.89 -7.73 -11.02
CA ASN A 255 0.52 -6.77 -12.06
C ASN A 255 -1.00 -6.59 -12.23
N THR A 256 -1.78 -7.68 -12.03
CA THR A 256 -3.24 -7.70 -12.22
C THR A 256 -3.98 -8.53 -11.17
N GLY A 257 -3.27 -9.24 -10.28
CA GLY A 257 -3.82 -10.10 -9.23
C GLY A 257 -4.35 -9.33 -8.03
N TYR A 258 -5.28 -8.41 -8.24
CA TYR A 258 -5.83 -7.54 -7.17
C TYR A 258 -6.43 -8.34 -6.00
N ASP A 259 -7.10 -9.45 -6.29
CA ASP A 259 -7.71 -10.29 -5.26
C ASP A 259 -6.67 -11.10 -4.49
N ASP A 260 -5.59 -11.52 -5.14
CA ASP A 260 -4.47 -12.22 -4.50
C ASP A 260 -3.71 -11.29 -3.56
N ILE A 261 -3.47 -10.03 -3.97
CA ILE A 261 -2.89 -9.00 -3.10
C ILE A 261 -3.80 -8.74 -1.89
N ARG A 262 -5.13 -8.66 -2.09
CA ARG A 262 -6.08 -8.49 -0.98
C ARG A 262 -6.08 -9.67 -0.03
N ALA A 263 -6.04 -10.89 -0.56
CA ALA A 263 -6.00 -12.11 0.24
C ALA A 263 -4.72 -12.17 1.08
N ALA A 264 -3.57 -11.89 0.47
CA ALA A 264 -2.27 -11.88 1.16
C ALA A 264 -2.23 -10.85 2.31
N ILE A 265 -2.74 -9.63 2.10
CA ILE A 265 -2.78 -8.63 3.19
C ILE A 265 -3.73 -9.06 4.31
N LYS A 266 -4.86 -9.67 3.99
CA LYS A 266 -5.78 -10.21 5.01
C LYS A 266 -5.12 -11.30 5.83
N GLU A 267 -4.48 -12.27 5.17
CA GLU A 267 -3.73 -13.35 5.81
C GLU A 267 -2.63 -12.79 6.72
N ALA A 268 -1.84 -11.84 6.21
CA ALA A 268 -0.81 -11.17 7.01
C ALA A 268 -1.37 -10.50 8.27
N LYS A 269 -2.56 -9.92 8.20
CA LYS A 269 -3.22 -9.29 9.36
C LYS A 269 -3.76 -10.28 10.39
N GLU A 270 -3.94 -11.55 10.04
CA GLU A 270 -4.32 -12.61 11.00
C GLU A 270 -3.13 -13.10 11.83
N VAL A 271 -1.91 -12.94 11.32
CA VAL A 271 -0.66 -13.30 12.03
C VAL A 271 -0.29 -12.18 12.99
N LYS A 272 -0.34 -12.44 14.31
CA LYS A 272 -0.17 -11.42 15.35
C LYS A 272 1.18 -11.45 16.06
N ASP A 273 1.87 -12.57 15.98
CA ASP A 273 3.10 -12.85 16.74
C ASP A 273 4.37 -12.84 15.90
N LYS A 274 4.25 -12.58 14.59
CA LYS A 274 5.36 -12.52 13.63
C LYS A 274 5.16 -11.40 12.64
N PRO A 275 6.21 -10.71 12.21
CA PRO A 275 6.13 -9.85 11.03
C PRO A 275 5.88 -10.67 9.78
N THR A 276 5.26 -10.08 8.77
CA THR A 276 4.96 -10.75 7.50
C THR A 276 5.69 -10.10 6.34
N LEU A 277 6.37 -10.92 5.53
CA LEU A 277 6.87 -10.55 4.22
C LEU A 277 5.95 -11.10 3.13
N ILE A 278 5.37 -10.22 2.34
CA ILE A 278 4.62 -10.58 1.13
C ILE A 278 5.52 -10.32 -0.07
N LYS A 279 6.05 -11.38 -0.67
CA LYS A 279 6.74 -11.31 -1.96
C LYS A 279 5.71 -11.12 -3.05
N VAL A 280 5.84 -10.03 -3.81
CA VAL A 280 4.92 -9.67 -4.90
C VAL A 280 5.71 -9.65 -6.20
N THR A 281 5.52 -10.65 -7.04
CA THR A 281 6.20 -10.70 -8.34
C THR A 281 5.54 -9.72 -9.29
N THR A 282 6.31 -8.72 -9.72
CA THR A 282 5.85 -7.63 -10.60
C THR A 282 6.67 -7.56 -11.87
N THR A 283 6.21 -6.70 -12.78
CA THR A 283 6.98 -6.33 -13.97
C THR A 283 7.37 -4.86 -13.85
N ILE A 284 8.65 -4.59 -13.65
CA ILE A 284 9.14 -3.21 -13.70
C ILE A 284 8.77 -2.55 -15.03
N GLY A 285 8.19 -1.35 -14.98
CA GLY A 285 7.73 -0.67 -16.19
C GLY A 285 6.53 -1.34 -16.86
N TYR A 286 5.66 -2.00 -16.09
CA TYR A 286 4.48 -2.69 -16.61
C TYR A 286 3.65 -1.80 -17.54
N GLY A 287 3.31 -2.33 -18.71
CA GLY A 287 2.57 -1.64 -19.75
C GLY A 287 3.44 -0.97 -20.82
N SER A 288 4.75 -0.79 -20.60
CA SER A 288 5.68 -0.34 -21.62
C SER A 288 6.01 -1.48 -22.58
N PRO A 289 5.66 -1.41 -23.87
CA PRO A 289 5.82 -2.54 -24.76
C PRO A 289 7.29 -2.87 -25.09
N ASN A 290 8.19 -1.89 -25.03
CA ASN A 290 9.60 -2.08 -25.43
C ASN A 290 10.59 -1.98 -24.29
N LYS A 291 10.19 -1.46 -23.12
CA LYS A 291 11.09 -1.23 -21.97
C LYS A 291 10.74 -2.01 -20.71
N ALA A 292 9.53 -2.60 -20.62
CA ALA A 292 9.16 -3.43 -19.49
C ALA A 292 10.19 -4.56 -19.27
N SER A 293 10.43 -4.95 -18.01
CA SER A 293 11.42 -5.97 -17.60
C SER A 293 12.85 -5.65 -18.00
N THR A 294 13.20 -4.38 -18.20
CA THR A 294 14.57 -3.96 -18.51
C THR A 294 15.06 -2.89 -17.55
N HIS A 295 16.38 -2.80 -17.37
CA HIS A 295 17.01 -1.75 -16.57
C HIS A 295 16.74 -0.34 -17.12
N SER A 296 16.46 -0.21 -18.43
CA SER A 296 16.23 1.09 -19.09
C SER A 296 14.98 1.83 -18.59
N VAL A 297 14.08 1.15 -17.87
CA VAL A 297 12.89 1.75 -17.24
C VAL A 297 13.08 1.99 -15.75
N HIS A 298 14.18 1.52 -15.18
CA HIS A 298 14.42 1.67 -13.73
C HIS A 298 14.54 3.15 -13.33
N GLY A 299 15.52 3.86 -13.86
CA GLY A 299 15.88 5.21 -13.43
C GLY A 299 15.93 6.26 -14.55
N SER A 300 15.17 6.08 -15.62
CA SER A 300 15.15 7.00 -16.74
C SER A 300 13.73 7.21 -17.27
N ALA A 301 13.45 8.40 -17.79
CA ALA A 301 12.20 8.68 -18.50
C ALA A 301 12.03 7.73 -19.69
N LEU A 302 10.77 7.35 -19.93
CA LEU A 302 10.43 6.44 -21.04
C LEU A 302 10.79 7.03 -22.43
N GLY A 303 10.70 8.36 -22.56
CA GLY A 303 10.74 9.06 -23.81
C GLY A 303 9.38 9.09 -24.53
N SER A 304 9.11 10.16 -25.26
CA SER A 304 7.77 10.46 -25.80
C SER A 304 7.19 9.31 -26.64
N LYS A 305 8.01 8.65 -27.46
CA LYS A 305 7.55 7.52 -28.29
C LYS A 305 7.09 6.32 -27.45
N GLU A 306 7.83 6.02 -26.40
CA GLU A 306 7.48 4.91 -25.50
C GLU A 306 6.30 5.24 -24.59
N VAL A 307 6.16 6.50 -24.16
CA VAL A 307 4.97 6.98 -23.44
C VAL A 307 3.72 6.81 -24.30
N GLU A 308 3.77 7.20 -25.59
CA GLU A 308 2.65 7.02 -26.51
C GLU A 308 2.31 5.54 -26.71
N ALA A 309 3.32 4.70 -26.91
CA ALA A 309 3.15 3.25 -27.04
C ALA A 309 2.56 2.63 -25.78
N THR A 310 3.00 3.07 -24.59
CA THR A 310 2.48 2.64 -23.30
C THR A 310 1.02 3.05 -23.10
N ARG A 311 0.65 4.29 -23.46
CA ARG A 311 -0.75 4.77 -23.44
C ARG A 311 -1.63 3.89 -24.32
N LYS A 312 -1.19 3.60 -25.53
CA LYS A 312 -1.92 2.72 -26.47
C LYS A 312 -2.07 1.30 -25.92
N ASN A 313 -0.99 0.73 -25.37
CA ASN A 313 -0.98 -0.63 -24.82
C ASN A 313 -1.92 -0.78 -23.61
N LEU A 314 -1.99 0.22 -22.74
CA LEU A 314 -2.88 0.25 -21.58
C LEU A 314 -4.25 0.89 -21.87
N SER A 315 -4.57 1.15 -23.14
CA SER A 315 -5.85 1.77 -23.53
C SER A 315 -6.15 3.08 -22.81
N TRP A 316 -5.12 3.90 -22.56
CA TRP A 316 -5.20 5.16 -21.81
C TRP A 316 -5.23 6.35 -22.77
N ALA A 317 -6.41 6.82 -23.14
CA ALA A 317 -6.63 7.88 -24.11
C ALA A 317 -6.76 9.29 -23.50
N HIS A 318 -6.21 9.50 -22.31
CA HIS A 318 -6.28 10.78 -21.60
C HIS A 318 -5.03 11.62 -21.80
N GLU A 319 -5.17 12.94 -21.68
CA GLU A 319 -4.06 13.88 -21.67
C GLU A 319 -3.12 13.66 -20.47
N PRO A 320 -1.87 14.12 -20.54
CA PRO A 320 -0.96 14.05 -19.39
C PRO A 320 -1.54 14.68 -18.13
N PHE A 321 -1.28 14.05 -16.99
CA PHE A 321 -1.77 14.45 -15.65
C PHE A 321 -3.29 14.44 -15.49
N HIS A 322 -4.02 13.77 -16.38
CA HIS A 322 -5.45 13.63 -16.24
C HIS A 322 -5.82 12.60 -15.17
N VAL A 323 -6.72 12.99 -14.27
CA VAL A 323 -7.37 12.08 -13.33
C VAL A 323 -8.84 11.97 -13.71
N PRO A 324 -9.34 10.81 -14.14
CA PRO A 324 -10.74 10.63 -14.52
C PRO A 324 -11.70 10.96 -13.37
N ASP A 325 -12.86 11.54 -13.68
CA ASP A 325 -13.81 11.99 -12.66
C ASP A 325 -14.36 10.83 -11.81
N GLU A 326 -14.52 9.65 -12.40
CA GLU A 326 -14.88 8.45 -11.63
C GLU A 326 -13.80 8.04 -10.62
N VAL A 327 -12.51 8.26 -10.91
CA VAL A 327 -11.40 7.99 -9.99
C VAL A 327 -11.41 9.03 -8.86
N LYS A 328 -11.62 10.31 -9.17
CA LYS A 328 -11.76 11.38 -8.16
C LYS A 328 -12.94 11.11 -7.24
N SER A 329 -14.10 10.81 -7.81
CA SER A 329 -15.32 10.53 -7.05
C SER A 329 -15.16 9.29 -6.16
N TYR A 330 -14.53 8.25 -6.66
CA TYR A 330 -14.23 7.05 -5.90
C TYR A 330 -13.30 7.36 -4.71
N SER A 331 -12.25 8.15 -4.95
CA SER A 331 -11.30 8.55 -3.91
C SER A 331 -11.96 9.37 -2.80
N VAL A 332 -12.84 10.31 -3.14
CA VAL A 332 -13.59 11.13 -2.16
C VAL A 332 -14.48 10.25 -1.30
N VAL A 333 -15.29 9.38 -1.91
CA VAL A 333 -16.17 8.46 -1.16
C VAL A 333 -15.37 7.53 -0.26
N LEU A 334 -14.23 7.05 -0.73
CA LEU A 334 -13.35 6.20 0.06
C LEU A 334 -12.83 6.89 1.31
N VAL A 335 -12.36 8.14 1.17
CA VAL A 335 -11.87 8.96 2.30
C VAL A 335 -12.99 9.21 3.30
N GLU A 336 -14.18 9.58 2.84
CA GLU A 336 -15.35 9.78 3.70
C GLU A 336 -15.73 8.52 4.49
N LEU A 337 -15.75 7.35 3.84
CA LEU A 337 -16.02 6.07 4.51
C LEU A 337 -14.95 5.72 5.56
N LYS A 338 -13.67 5.99 5.26
CA LYS A 338 -12.58 5.78 6.22
C LYS A 338 -12.70 6.72 7.42
N LEU A 339 -13.02 7.99 7.19
CA LEU A 339 -13.24 8.97 8.27
C LEU A 339 -14.42 8.57 9.16
N GLN A 340 -15.53 8.10 8.59
CA GLN A 340 -16.67 7.60 9.35
C GLN A 340 -16.31 6.39 10.21
N SER A 341 -15.51 5.44 9.69
CA SER A 341 -15.06 4.28 10.46
C SER A 341 -14.15 4.67 11.63
N ILE A 342 -13.27 5.64 11.44
CA ILE A 342 -12.39 6.18 12.49
C ILE A 342 -13.21 6.87 13.59
N THR A 343 -14.22 7.66 13.21
CA THR A 343 -15.11 8.36 14.17
C THR A 343 -15.97 7.38 14.95
N ALA A 344 -16.44 6.30 14.32
CA ALA A 344 -17.22 5.24 14.95
C ALA A 344 -16.43 4.42 15.99
N LEU A 345 -15.12 4.36 15.86
CA LEU A 345 -14.21 3.69 16.82
C LEU A 345 -13.85 4.58 18.03
N GLY A 346 -14.41 5.79 18.14
CA GLY A 346 -14.29 6.66 19.29
C GLY A 346 -12.96 7.42 19.33
N SER A 347 -12.78 8.39 18.43
CA SER A 347 -11.79 9.44 18.68
C SER A 347 -12.22 10.23 19.91
N PRO A 348 -11.38 10.41 20.94
CA PRO A 348 -11.64 11.42 21.93
C PRO A 348 -11.66 12.78 21.22
N SER A 349 -12.75 13.52 21.40
CA SER A 349 -12.95 14.90 20.97
C SER A 349 -11.87 15.84 21.50
#